data_d25392a9f87bcaa2510a06de55d6b81b
#
_entry.id   d25392a9f87bcaa2510a06de55d6b81b
#
_cell.length_a   1.000
_cell.length_b   1.000
_cell.length_c   1.000
_cell.angle_alpha   90.00
_cell.angle_beta   90.00
_cell.angle_gamma   90.00
#
_symmetry.space_group_name_H-M   'P 1'
#
loop_
_entity.id
_entity.type
_entity.pdbx_description
1 polymer ?
#
loop_
_entity_poly.entity_id
_entity_poly.type
_entity_poly.pdbx_seq_one_letter_code
_entity_poly.pdbx_strand_id
1 'polypeptide(L)'
;MAEVLCKPRLPHSPRPAQSKHPMKKSLLLALAIAPWALFAADDGPHEFVSKIERFDPAFDQLVAPGAKIEKLAEGFRWSEGPTWFEGGVVFSDVLANTAYRWAEGMTRAEVFLRPSGLMQTTPGFRETGSNGLTRDAQGRLLLAQHGERRIARFENGTFTPIADRFEGKRFNSPNDLAVRKSGDIYFTDPPYGLDKINASPLKEQPHNGVYRVTPDGKVTLLSATLTFPNGIAFSPDEKLLYVAVSDGRAPRIVAYDVKADGTLAGERTFFDAVPHRGPGLKGSCDGLKVDRAGNLWATGPGGVLVISPAGKLLGRINTGEPTGNCCWGDDGSTLYITANYFLVRVKTLTKGAGW
;
A
#
# COMPACT_ATOMS: atom_id res chain seq x y z
N MET A 1 -19.58 56.72 73.91
CA MET A 1 -20.22 57.43 72.80
C MET A 1 -19.84 56.68 71.52
N ALA A 2 -20.72 55.86 71.05
CA ALA A 2 -20.53 55.13 69.75
C ALA A 2 -21.87 55.22 69.04
N GLU A 3 -21.89 55.92 67.93
CA GLU A 3 -23.03 56.05 67.06
C GLU A 3 -23.17 54.82 66.19
N VAL A 4 -24.37 54.24 66.20
CA VAL A 4 -24.78 53.13 65.35
C VAL A 4 -25.39 53.74 64.08
N LEU A 5 -24.71 53.59 62.96
CA LEU A 5 -25.24 53.96 61.65
C LEU A 5 -26.02 52.80 61.05
N CYS A 6 -27.30 53.01 60.88
CA CYS A 6 -28.26 52.12 60.24
C CYS A 6 -28.09 52.18 58.70
N LYS A 7 -27.90 51.04 58.02
CA LYS A 7 -27.90 50.95 56.56
C LYS A 7 -29.30 50.63 56.03
N PRO A 8 -29.80 51.28 54.97
CA PRO A 8 -31.14 51.04 54.42
C PRO A 8 -31.13 49.72 53.52
N ARG A 9 -32.25 49.00 53.59
CA ARG A 9 -32.54 47.83 52.77
C ARG A 9 -32.91 48.30 51.39
N LEU A 10 -32.27 47.64 50.36
CA LEU A 10 -32.62 47.73 48.92
C LEU A 10 -33.81 46.82 48.61
N PRO A 11 -34.71 47.20 47.68
CA PRO A 11 -35.90 46.43 47.33
C PRO A 11 -35.57 45.22 46.45
N HIS A 12 -36.33 44.14 46.65
CA HIS A 12 -36.25 42.88 45.84
C HIS A 12 -36.71 43.12 44.40
N SER A 13 -35.86 42.79 43.42
CA SER A 13 -36.25 42.68 42.02
C SER A 13 -36.90 41.31 41.73
N PRO A 14 -37.93 41.24 40.89
CA PRO A 14 -38.61 40.00 40.58
C PRO A 14 -37.75 39.13 39.66
N ARG A 15 -37.74 37.79 39.86
CA ARG A 15 -37.08 36.80 39.05
C ARG A 15 -37.74 36.74 37.68
N PRO A 16 -36.99 36.65 36.55
CA PRO A 16 -37.57 36.41 35.27
C PRO A 16 -38.03 34.94 35.12
N ALA A 17 -39.16 34.77 34.46
CA ALA A 17 -39.78 33.49 34.17
C ALA A 17 -38.88 32.59 33.29
N GLN A 18 -38.76 31.33 33.67
CA GLN A 18 -38.07 30.31 32.88
C GLN A 18 -38.88 29.99 31.63
N SER A 19 -38.40 30.39 30.46
CA SER A 19 -38.91 29.92 29.18
C SER A 19 -38.42 28.47 28.93
N LYS A 20 -39.37 27.55 28.87
CA LYS A 20 -39.12 26.15 28.42
C LYS A 20 -38.91 26.17 26.92
N HIS A 21 -37.66 26.21 26.47
CA HIS A 21 -37.33 25.83 25.11
C HIS A 21 -37.15 24.29 25.01
N PRO A 22 -37.72 23.64 24.00
CA PRO A 22 -37.51 22.20 23.81
C PRO A 22 -36.05 21.97 23.42
N MET A 23 -35.37 21.11 24.19
CA MET A 23 -34.05 20.61 23.84
C MET A 23 -34.11 19.88 22.49
N LYS A 24 -33.51 20.48 21.45
CA LYS A 24 -33.18 19.75 20.22
C LYS A 24 -32.20 18.65 20.61
N LYS A 25 -32.65 17.40 20.55
CA LYS A 25 -31.78 16.23 20.62
C LYS A 25 -30.84 16.31 19.43
N SER A 26 -29.63 16.81 19.63
CA SER A 26 -28.53 16.63 18.67
C SER A 26 -28.24 15.14 18.61
N LEU A 27 -28.66 14.53 17.52
CA LEU A 27 -28.29 13.17 17.16
C LEU A 27 -26.79 13.22 16.83
N LEU A 28 -25.94 12.90 17.81
CA LEU A 28 -24.54 12.59 17.57
C LEU A 28 -24.52 11.33 16.70
N LEU A 29 -24.39 11.55 15.39
CA LEU A 29 -24.08 10.49 14.44
C LEU A 29 -22.68 10.03 14.78
N ALA A 30 -22.56 8.99 15.59
CA ALA A 30 -21.31 8.28 15.80
C ALA A 30 -20.95 7.69 14.41
N LEU A 31 -20.03 8.35 13.71
CA LEU A 31 -19.36 7.76 12.56
C LEU A 31 -18.67 6.49 13.09
N ALA A 32 -19.28 5.36 12.81
CA ALA A 32 -18.62 4.07 12.90
C ALA A 32 -17.47 4.11 11.88
N ILE A 33 -16.29 4.48 12.36
CA ILE A 33 -15.03 4.11 11.70
C ILE A 33 -15.06 2.59 11.76
N ALA A 34 -15.34 1.96 10.63
CA ALA A 34 -15.20 0.51 10.53
C ALA A 34 -13.78 0.20 11.01
N PRO A 35 -13.61 -0.60 12.07
CA PRO A 35 -12.28 -1.00 12.47
C PRO A 35 -11.74 -1.79 11.29
N TRP A 36 -10.62 -1.36 10.73
CA TRP A 36 -9.77 -2.22 9.95
C TRP A 36 -9.53 -3.42 10.86
N ALA A 37 -10.06 -4.58 10.46
CA ALA A 37 -10.07 -5.75 11.31
C ALA A 37 -8.63 -5.93 11.84
N LEU A 38 -8.49 -5.95 13.17
CA LEU A 38 -7.30 -6.52 13.79
C LEU A 38 -7.18 -7.92 13.18
N PHE A 39 -6.15 -8.13 12.37
CA PHE A 39 -5.80 -9.46 11.92
C PHE A 39 -5.34 -10.24 13.14
N ALA A 40 -6.30 -10.84 13.86
CA ALA A 40 -6.01 -11.93 14.77
C ALA A 40 -5.37 -13.02 13.90
N ALA A 41 -4.35 -13.67 14.39
CA ALA A 41 -3.83 -14.87 13.76
C ALA A 41 -5.00 -15.86 13.65
N ASP A 42 -5.51 -16.03 12.44
CA ASP A 42 -6.45 -17.08 12.11
C ASP A 42 -5.58 -18.27 11.69
N ASP A 43 -5.34 -19.17 12.63
CA ASP A 43 -4.47 -20.35 12.44
C ASP A 43 -5.23 -21.51 11.76
N GLY A 44 -6.43 -21.27 11.22
CA GLY A 44 -7.23 -22.26 10.50
C GLY A 44 -6.85 -22.43 9.04
N PRO A 45 -7.24 -23.54 8.39
CA PRO A 45 -7.06 -23.70 6.96
C PRO A 45 -7.96 -22.69 6.21
N HIS A 46 -7.37 -21.89 5.32
CA HIS A 46 -8.09 -20.94 4.47
C HIS A 46 -8.51 -21.61 3.16
N GLU A 47 -9.78 -21.46 2.81
CA GLU A 47 -10.28 -21.93 1.52
C GLU A 47 -9.81 -20.95 0.42
N PHE A 48 -9.12 -21.49 -0.58
CA PHE A 48 -8.73 -20.72 -1.75
C PHE A 48 -9.83 -20.77 -2.82
N VAL A 49 -10.61 -19.70 -2.91
CA VAL A 49 -11.66 -19.53 -3.93
C VAL A 49 -11.25 -18.40 -4.87
N SER A 50 -11.07 -18.72 -6.13
CA SER A 50 -10.59 -17.76 -7.11
C SER A 50 -11.29 -17.86 -8.44
N LYS A 51 -11.35 -16.74 -9.20
CA LYS A 51 -11.92 -16.69 -10.55
C LYS A 51 -11.28 -15.60 -11.40
N ILE A 52 -11.30 -15.76 -12.73
CA ILE A 52 -10.90 -14.74 -13.69
C ILE A 52 -12.17 -14.16 -14.31
N GLU A 53 -12.38 -12.86 -14.11
CA GLU A 53 -13.56 -12.11 -14.59
C GLU A 53 -13.16 -11.26 -15.80
N ARG A 54 -13.97 -11.33 -16.86
CA ARG A 54 -13.72 -10.67 -18.15
C ARG A 54 -14.79 -9.61 -18.38
N PHE A 55 -14.37 -8.35 -18.52
CA PHE A 55 -15.29 -7.21 -18.71
C PHE A 55 -15.19 -6.62 -20.11
N ASP A 56 -14.08 -6.89 -20.81
CA ASP A 56 -13.81 -6.41 -22.15
C ASP A 56 -13.12 -7.52 -22.99
N PRO A 57 -13.47 -7.71 -24.28
CA PRO A 57 -12.81 -8.69 -25.15
C PRO A 57 -11.28 -8.50 -25.28
N ALA A 58 -10.76 -7.29 -25.10
CA ALA A 58 -9.32 -7.01 -25.12
C ALA A 58 -8.57 -7.74 -24.00
N PHE A 59 -9.25 -8.13 -22.92
CA PHE A 59 -8.65 -8.91 -21.85
C PHE A 59 -8.18 -10.30 -22.31
N ASP A 60 -8.83 -10.88 -23.33
CA ASP A 60 -8.46 -12.19 -23.90
C ASP A 60 -7.10 -12.18 -24.61
N GLN A 61 -6.64 -10.98 -24.99
CA GLN A 61 -5.28 -10.79 -25.54
C GLN A 61 -4.20 -10.73 -24.45
N LEU A 62 -4.60 -10.59 -23.19
CA LEU A 62 -3.70 -10.47 -22.03
C LEU A 62 -3.71 -11.74 -21.16
N VAL A 63 -4.87 -12.37 -21.03
CA VAL A 63 -5.06 -13.59 -20.23
C VAL A 63 -5.93 -14.57 -21.02
N ALA A 64 -5.38 -15.72 -21.37
CA ALA A 64 -6.07 -16.73 -22.17
C ALA A 64 -7.42 -17.14 -21.56
N PRO A 65 -8.48 -17.42 -22.34
CA PRO A 65 -9.77 -17.83 -21.81
C PRO A 65 -9.74 -19.04 -20.87
N GLY A 66 -8.80 -19.95 -21.03
CA GLY A 66 -8.60 -21.13 -20.17
C GLY A 66 -7.58 -20.95 -19.04
N ALA A 67 -7.02 -19.74 -18.85
CA ALA A 67 -6.03 -19.51 -17.81
C ALA A 67 -6.59 -19.83 -16.42
N LYS A 68 -5.71 -20.31 -15.53
CA LYS A 68 -6.04 -20.66 -14.15
C LYS A 68 -5.22 -19.81 -13.19
N ILE A 69 -5.77 -19.57 -12.01
CA ILE A 69 -5.04 -19.04 -10.87
C ILE A 69 -4.52 -20.24 -10.08
N GLU A 70 -3.20 -20.36 -9.98
CA GLU A 70 -2.53 -21.47 -9.30
C GLU A 70 -2.07 -21.02 -7.92
N LYS A 71 -2.51 -21.73 -6.86
CA LYS A 71 -1.98 -21.54 -5.49
C LYS A 71 -0.62 -22.22 -5.41
N LEU A 72 0.40 -21.47 -5.01
CA LEU A 72 1.80 -21.93 -4.93
C LEU A 72 2.24 -22.19 -3.49
N ALA A 73 1.80 -21.34 -2.57
CA ALA A 73 2.11 -21.45 -1.14
C ALA A 73 1.03 -20.76 -0.29
N GLU A 74 0.97 -21.10 0.99
CA GLU A 74 0.03 -20.57 1.97
C GLU A 74 0.64 -20.50 3.37
N GLY A 75 -0.09 -19.90 4.33
CA GLY A 75 0.31 -19.82 5.73
C GLY A 75 0.98 -18.50 6.10
N PHE A 76 0.80 -17.45 5.29
CA PHE A 76 1.28 -16.10 5.59
C PHE A 76 0.24 -15.36 6.43
N ARG A 77 0.69 -14.32 7.13
CA ARG A 77 -0.20 -13.44 7.90
C ARG A 77 -0.68 -12.24 7.08
N TRP A 78 0.21 -11.67 6.26
CA TRP A 78 -0.07 -10.64 5.27
C TRP A 78 1.05 -10.64 4.24
N SER A 79 0.83 -11.37 3.13
CA SER A 79 1.80 -11.47 2.05
C SER A 79 1.79 -10.22 1.16
N GLU A 80 2.99 -9.66 0.87
CA GLU A 80 3.18 -8.37 0.23
C GLU A 80 4.44 -8.32 -0.63
N GLY A 81 4.53 -7.25 -1.42
CA GLY A 81 5.68 -6.75 -2.10
C GLY A 81 6.51 -7.76 -2.88
N PRO A 82 5.92 -8.60 -3.73
CA PRO A 82 6.66 -9.63 -4.44
C PRO A 82 7.59 -9.03 -5.49
N THR A 83 8.74 -9.66 -5.67
CA THR A 83 9.68 -9.39 -6.77
C THR A 83 10.32 -10.67 -7.27
N TRP A 84 10.62 -10.72 -8.57
CA TRP A 84 11.39 -11.83 -9.14
C TRP A 84 12.87 -11.62 -8.86
N PHE A 85 13.49 -12.56 -8.15
CA PHE A 85 14.87 -12.45 -7.71
C PHE A 85 15.55 -13.84 -7.75
N GLU A 86 16.71 -13.94 -8.42
CA GLU A 86 17.53 -15.16 -8.49
C GLU A 86 16.75 -16.43 -8.86
N GLY A 87 15.92 -16.35 -9.91
CA GLY A 87 15.15 -17.49 -10.42
C GLY A 87 13.96 -17.92 -9.56
N GLY A 88 13.46 -17.06 -8.69
CA GLY A 88 12.27 -17.28 -7.88
C GLY A 88 11.54 -15.97 -7.53
N VAL A 89 10.39 -16.08 -6.91
CA VAL A 89 9.68 -14.94 -6.35
C VAL A 89 10.05 -14.79 -4.87
N VAL A 90 10.54 -13.61 -4.49
CA VAL A 90 10.76 -13.21 -3.09
C VAL A 90 9.64 -12.23 -2.72
N PHE A 91 9.05 -12.39 -1.55
CA PHE A 91 7.94 -11.57 -1.08
C PHE A 91 7.96 -11.43 0.43
N SER A 92 7.33 -10.39 0.93
CA SER A 92 7.25 -10.09 2.37
C SER A 92 6.04 -10.75 3.02
N ASP A 93 6.20 -11.23 4.26
CA ASP A 93 5.11 -11.35 5.24
C ASP A 93 5.33 -10.25 6.27
N VAL A 94 4.63 -9.15 6.07
CA VAL A 94 4.89 -7.89 6.76
C VAL A 94 4.67 -8.02 8.26
N LEU A 95 3.58 -8.72 8.65
CA LEU A 95 3.21 -8.94 10.05
C LEU A 95 4.14 -9.94 10.75
N ALA A 96 4.73 -10.86 10.00
CA ALA A 96 5.66 -11.85 10.53
C ALA A 96 7.12 -11.38 10.57
N ASN A 97 7.41 -10.16 10.09
CA ASN A 97 8.76 -9.62 9.94
C ASN A 97 9.70 -10.58 9.18
N THR A 98 9.18 -11.18 8.11
CA THR A 98 9.86 -12.23 7.36
C THR A 98 9.69 -11.98 5.85
N ALA A 99 10.73 -12.19 5.09
CA ALA A 99 10.60 -12.36 3.64
C ALA A 99 10.76 -13.85 3.31
N TYR A 100 9.94 -14.32 2.38
CA TYR A 100 9.94 -15.69 1.89
C TYR A 100 10.39 -15.75 0.44
N ARG A 101 10.85 -16.92 0.01
CA ARG A 101 11.18 -17.24 -1.37
C ARG A 101 10.42 -18.48 -1.81
N TRP A 102 9.88 -18.43 -3.02
CA TRP A 102 9.34 -19.58 -3.72
C TRP A 102 9.96 -19.65 -5.13
N ALA A 103 10.28 -20.83 -5.59
CA ALA A 103 10.75 -21.10 -6.95
C ALA A 103 10.07 -22.36 -7.52
N GLU A 104 10.11 -22.51 -8.83
CA GLU A 104 9.52 -23.68 -9.50
C GLU A 104 10.06 -25.00 -8.93
N GLY A 105 9.16 -25.95 -8.67
CA GLY A 105 9.48 -27.22 -8.03
C GLY A 105 9.42 -27.22 -6.49
N MET A 106 9.33 -26.05 -5.85
CA MET A 106 9.14 -25.98 -4.40
C MET A 106 7.69 -26.27 -4.04
N THR A 107 7.47 -27.08 -3.00
CA THR A 107 6.13 -27.41 -2.48
C THR A 107 5.61 -26.41 -1.46
N ARG A 108 6.49 -25.52 -0.95
CA ARG A 108 6.19 -24.43 -0.01
C ARG A 108 7.19 -23.30 -0.20
N ALA A 109 6.83 -22.11 0.24
CA ALA A 109 7.80 -21.03 0.35
C ALA A 109 8.73 -21.24 1.54
N GLU A 110 9.99 -20.84 1.40
CA GLU A 110 11.03 -20.94 2.42
C GLU A 110 11.41 -19.57 2.95
N VAL A 111 11.85 -19.48 4.20
CA VAL A 111 12.34 -18.23 4.79
C VAL A 111 13.58 -17.77 4.04
N PHE A 112 13.52 -16.57 3.46
CA PHE A 112 14.62 -15.92 2.78
C PHE A 112 15.35 -14.93 3.70
N LEU A 113 14.57 -14.06 4.42
CA LEU A 113 15.11 -13.11 5.41
C LEU A 113 14.24 -13.11 6.67
N ARG A 114 14.89 -13.19 7.81
CA ARG A 114 14.27 -13.00 9.13
C ARG A 114 15.28 -12.48 10.13
N PRO A 115 15.12 -11.24 10.65
CA PRO A 115 14.08 -10.27 10.34
C PRO A 115 14.24 -9.65 8.94
N SER A 116 13.12 -9.20 8.32
CA SER A 116 13.13 -8.52 7.02
C SER A 116 13.00 -7.00 7.13
N GLY A 117 12.44 -6.49 8.22
CA GLY A 117 12.11 -5.07 8.44
C GLY A 117 12.69 -4.54 9.74
N LEU A 118 12.14 -4.90 10.89
CA LEU A 118 12.57 -4.43 12.20
C LEU A 118 13.66 -5.33 12.79
N MET A 119 14.85 -4.80 12.94
CA MET A 119 16.02 -5.58 13.41
C MET A 119 15.96 -5.86 14.91
N GLN A 120 15.38 -4.94 15.70
CA GLN A 120 15.23 -5.10 17.15
C GLN A 120 13.80 -4.77 17.56
N THR A 121 13.16 -5.69 18.29
CA THR A 121 11.79 -5.49 18.75
C THR A 121 11.66 -4.20 19.56
N THR A 122 10.83 -3.29 19.08
CA THR A 122 10.57 -1.98 19.68
C THR A 122 9.08 -1.72 19.68
N PRO A 123 8.48 -1.18 20.75
CA PRO A 123 7.07 -0.80 20.78
C PRO A 123 6.74 0.31 19.76
N GLY A 124 5.47 0.39 19.38
CA GLY A 124 4.96 1.44 18.50
C GLY A 124 4.86 1.05 17.03
N PHE A 125 5.08 -0.22 16.71
CA PHE A 125 4.93 -0.76 15.37
C PHE A 125 3.80 -1.78 15.30
N ARG A 126 2.99 -1.66 14.27
CA ARG A 126 1.90 -2.56 13.91
C ARG A 126 2.37 -3.58 12.86
N GLU A 127 3.16 -3.13 11.91
CA GLU A 127 3.72 -3.92 10.84
C GLU A 127 5.24 -3.74 10.87
N THR A 128 5.96 -4.81 11.16
CA THR A 128 7.38 -4.75 11.49
C THR A 128 8.29 -5.21 10.36
N GLY A 129 7.75 -5.90 9.36
CA GLY A 129 8.52 -6.47 8.25
C GLY A 129 8.94 -5.45 7.19
N SER A 130 9.61 -5.94 6.16
CA SER A 130 9.62 -5.29 4.85
C SER A 130 8.22 -5.36 4.24
N ASN A 131 7.90 -4.40 3.34
CA ASN A 131 6.69 -4.43 2.53
C ASN A 131 7.09 -4.61 1.05
N GLY A 132 7.15 -3.56 0.25
CA GLY A 132 7.54 -3.63 -1.15
C GLY A 132 8.99 -4.07 -1.35
N LEU A 133 9.20 -4.95 -2.33
CA LEU A 133 10.50 -5.39 -2.79
C LEU A 133 10.66 -5.09 -4.28
N THR A 134 11.89 -4.76 -4.69
CA THR A 134 12.24 -4.63 -6.12
C THR A 134 13.74 -4.87 -6.32
N ARG A 135 14.21 -4.71 -7.55
CA ARG A 135 15.65 -4.79 -7.88
C ARG A 135 16.14 -3.46 -8.41
N ASP A 136 17.38 -3.13 -8.07
CA ASP A 136 18.06 -2.03 -8.76
C ASP A 136 18.60 -2.45 -10.15
N ALA A 137 19.20 -1.50 -10.87
CA ALA A 137 19.75 -1.74 -12.18
C ALA A 137 20.90 -2.77 -12.21
N GLN A 138 21.51 -3.06 -11.06
CA GLN A 138 22.55 -4.08 -10.89
C GLN A 138 21.97 -5.45 -10.46
N GLY A 139 20.64 -5.55 -10.36
CA GLY A 139 19.94 -6.77 -9.94
C GLY A 139 19.93 -7.01 -8.43
N ARG A 140 20.41 -6.07 -7.60
CA ARG A 140 20.45 -6.20 -6.14
C ARG A 140 19.08 -5.94 -5.55
N LEU A 141 18.74 -6.65 -4.46
CA LEU A 141 17.44 -6.56 -3.83
C LEU A 141 17.30 -5.24 -3.04
N LEU A 142 16.23 -4.51 -3.32
CA LEU A 142 15.81 -3.34 -2.57
C LEU A 142 14.55 -3.66 -1.77
N LEU A 143 14.47 -3.11 -0.54
CA LEU A 143 13.37 -3.31 0.39
C LEU A 143 12.88 -1.97 0.93
N ALA A 144 11.55 -1.81 0.96
CA ALA A 144 10.89 -0.83 1.79
C ALA A 144 10.65 -1.47 3.18
N GLN A 145 11.41 -1.06 4.18
CA GLN A 145 11.37 -1.65 5.53
C GLN A 145 10.47 -0.81 6.44
N HIS A 146 9.27 -1.32 6.77
CA HIS A 146 8.33 -0.65 7.69
C HIS A 146 8.97 -0.44 9.07
N GLY A 147 9.51 -1.50 9.65
CA GLY A 147 10.05 -1.46 11.00
C GLY A 147 11.27 -0.56 11.14
N GLU A 148 12.21 -0.62 10.21
CA GLU A 148 13.38 0.27 10.21
C GLU A 148 13.10 1.65 9.60
N ARG A 149 11.90 1.88 9.05
CA ARG A 149 11.44 3.16 8.49
C ARG A 149 12.40 3.70 7.43
N ARG A 150 12.80 2.83 6.49
CA ARG A 150 13.82 3.15 5.48
C ARG A 150 13.66 2.39 4.18
N ILE A 151 14.30 2.89 3.13
CA ILE A 151 14.65 2.10 1.96
C ILE A 151 16.04 1.51 2.19
N ALA A 152 16.19 0.21 2.01
CA ALA A 152 17.44 -0.49 2.17
C ALA A 152 17.78 -1.36 0.96
N ARG A 153 19.06 -1.58 0.74
CA ARG A 153 19.59 -2.59 -0.19
C ARG A 153 20.08 -3.79 0.61
N PHE A 154 19.69 -4.97 0.16
CA PHE A 154 20.23 -6.23 0.70
C PHE A 154 21.20 -6.83 -0.29
N GLU A 155 22.41 -7.09 0.16
CA GLU A 155 23.49 -7.68 -0.61
C GLU A 155 24.45 -8.42 0.33
N ASN A 156 24.87 -9.64 -0.04
CA ASN A 156 25.84 -10.45 0.74
C ASN A 156 25.46 -10.60 2.23
N GLY A 157 24.18 -10.82 2.52
CA GLY A 157 23.70 -11.01 3.88
C GLY A 157 23.58 -9.73 4.72
N THR A 158 23.78 -8.55 4.12
CA THR A 158 23.82 -7.28 4.82
C THR A 158 22.82 -6.27 4.26
N PHE A 159 22.15 -5.55 5.16
CA PHE A 159 21.30 -4.41 4.80
C PHE A 159 22.12 -3.11 4.80
N THR A 160 22.16 -2.43 3.67
CA THR A 160 22.72 -1.08 3.55
C THR A 160 21.58 -0.07 3.43
N PRO A 161 21.41 0.87 4.39
CA PRO A 161 20.43 1.94 4.26
C PRO A 161 20.71 2.80 3.01
N ILE A 162 19.66 3.13 2.25
CA ILE A 162 19.73 4.08 1.13
C ILE A 162 19.14 5.43 1.55
N ALA A 163 17.97 5.41 2.20
CA ALA A 163 17.32 6.60 2.73
C ALA A 163 16.46 6.21 3.95
N ASP A 164 16.56 6.97 5.04
CA ASP A 164 15.78 6.74 6.27
C ASP A 164 15.06 8.00 6.78
N ARG A 165 15.31 9.17 6.15
CA ARG A 165 14.75 10.46 6.57
C ARG A 165 14.67 11.48 5.44
N PHE A 166 13.82 12.47 5.65
CA PHE A 166 13.71 13.66 4.84
C PHE A 166 13.67 14.89 5.75
N GLU A 167 14.50 15.91 5.45
CA GLU A 167 14.63 17.13 6.27
C GLU A 167 14.85 16.86 7.77
N GLY A 168 15.72 15.88 8.07
CA GLY A 168 16.07 15.49 9.45
C GLY A 168 15.05 14.62 10.16
N LYS A 169 13.82 14.46 9.65
CA LYS A 169 12.75 13.64 10.22
C LYS A 169 12.72 12.26 9.57
N ARG A 170 12.50 11.22 10.38
CA ARG A 170 12.37 9.85 9.87
C ARG A 170 11.12 9.71 8.97
N PHE A 171 11.20 8.83 7.98
CA PHE A 171 10.03 8.41 7.21
C PHE A 171 8.97 7.79 8.12
N ASN A 172 7.74 7.72 7.64
CA ASN A 172 6.64 7.04 8.36
C ASN A 172 6.88 5.52 8.38
N SER A 173 6.65 4.87 7.28
CA SER A 173 6.94 3.46 7.01
C SER A 173 6.95 3.22 5.50
N PRO A 174 8.09 3.41 4.81
CA PRO A 174 8.18 3.24 3.37
C PRO A 174 7.54 1.92 2.92
N ASN A 175 6.62 2.01 1.94
CA ASN A 175 5.71 0.92 1.61
C ASN A 175 6.09 0.23 0.30
N ASP A 176 5.97 0.87 -0.85
CA ASP A 176 6.32 0.29 -2.15
C ASP A 176 7.31 1.19 -2.91
N LEU A 177 8.01 0.63 -3.88
CA LEU A 177 9.09 1.32 -4.56
C LEU A 177 9.23 0.90 -6.03
N ALA A 178 9.61 1.86 -6.87
CA ALA A 178 9.91 1.68 -8.28
C ALA A 178 11.26 2.30 -8.62
N VAL A 179 12.06 1.59 -9.42
CA VAL A 179 13.38 2.07 -9.86
C VAL A 179 13.27 2.53 -11.31
N ARG A 180 13.76 3.74 -11.56
CA ARG A 180 13.86 4.33 -12.89
C ARG A 180 15.14 3.86 -13.58
N LYS A 181 15.19 3.89 -14.91
CA LYS A 181 16.41 3.58 -15.70
C LYS A 181 17.62 4.45 -15.33
N SER A 182 17.38 5.66 -14.82
CA SER A 182 18.42 6.55 -14.26
C SER A 182 19.07 6.02 -12.98
N GLY A 183 18.47 5.01 -12.32
CA GLY A 183 18.86 4.53 -10.99
C GLY A 183 18.14 5.25 -9.84
N ASP A 184 17.31 6.25 -10.13
CA ASP A 184 16.49 6.91 -9.12
C ASP A 184 15.44 5.93 -8.57
N ILE A 185 15.26 5.92 -7.26
CA ILE A 185 14.26 5.13 -6.56
C ILE A 185 13.11 6.04 -6.15
N TYR A 186 11.90 5.73 -6.61
CA TYR A 186 10.67 6.40 -6.19
C TYR A 186 9.95 5.48 -5.21
N PHE A 187 9.44 6.03 -4.12
CA PHE A 187 8.77 5.23 -3.09
C PHE A 187 7.66 6.01 -2.40
N THR A 188 6.74 5.27 -1.82
CA THR A 188 5.62 5.77 -1.03
C THR A 188 5.89 5.61 0.45
N ASP A 189 5.40 6.55 1.27
CA ASP A 189 5.65 6.57 2.72
C ASP A 189 4.38 6.79 3.55
N PRO A 190 3.39 5.88 3.46
CA PRO A 190 2.24 5.88 4.35
C PRO A 190 2.63 5.39 5.75
N PRO A 191 1.80 5.60 6.78
CA PRO A 191 2.15 5.23 8.15
C PRO A 191 1.69 3.83 8.55
N TYR A 192 1.54 2.88 7.62
CA TYR A 192 0.98 1.55 7.92
C TYR A 192 1.80 0.73 8.90
N GLY A 193 3.12 0.90 8.90
CA GLY A 193 4.03 0.23 9.84
C GLY A 193 3.88 0.70 11.28
N LEU A 194 3.31 1.89 11.50
CA LEU A 194 3.20 2.51 12.81
C LEU A 194 1.88 2.18 13.53
N ASP A 195 1.94 1.93 14.83
CA ASP A 195 0.74 1.83 15.67
C ASP A 195 -0.08 3.13 15.58
N LYS A 196 -1.41 3.00 15.56
CA LYS A 196 -2.35 4.13 15.42
C LYS A 196 -2.20 4.91 14.11
N ILE A 197 -1.41 4.43 13.16
CA ILE A 197 -1.29 4.98 11.80
C ILE A 197 -0.96 6.48 11.84
N ASN A 198 -1.81 7.36 11.30
CA ASN A 198 -1.60 8.81 11.28
C ASN A 198 -1.58 9.46 12.68
N ALA A 199 -2.14 8.80 13.69
CA ALA A 199 -2.12 9.26 15.08
C ALA A 199 -0.94 8.70 15.89
N SER A 200 0.01 8.02 15.24
CA SER A 200 1.17 7.44 15.91
C SER A 200 2.07 8.52 16.51
N PRO A 201 2.49 8.36 17.78
CA PRO A 201 3.48 9.25 18.37
C PRO A 201 4.86 9.14 17.71
N LEU A 202 5.13 8.06 16.96
CA LEU A 202 6.36 7.88 16.21
C LEU A 202 6.34 8.57 14.84
N LYS A 203 5.19 9.07 14.37
CA LYS A 203 5.07 9.75 13.09
C LYS A 203 5.72 11.14 13.17
N GLU A 204 6.85 11.31 12.47
CA GLU A 204 7.60 12.56 12.43
C GLU A 204 7.26 13.41 11.20
N GLN A 205 7.01 12.76 10.03
CA GLN A 205 6.61 13.47 8.82
C GLN A 205 5.15 13.97 8.94
N PRO A 206 4.85 15.23 8.59
CA PRO A 206 3.49 15.78 8.70
C PRO A 206 2.52 15.22 7.67
N HIS A 207 3.03 14.57 6.63
CA HIS A 207 2.28 14.04 5.49
C HIS A 207 2.59 12.57 5.25
N ASN A 208 1.88 11.96 4.31
CA ASN A 208 2.14 10.64 3.76
C ASN A 208 2.68 10.87 2.35
N GLY A 209 4.00 10.83 2.19
CA GLY A 209 4.68 11.35 1.01
C GLY A 209 4.87 10.34 -0.11
N VAL A 210 5.03 10.87 -1.32
CA VAL A 210 5.72 10.19 -2.43
C VAL A 210 7.09 10.85 -2.57
N TYR A 211 8.14 10.06 -2.53
CA TYR A 211 9.52 10.55 -2.52
C TYR A 211 10.35 9.97 -3.67
N ARG A 212 11.44 10.65 -3.97
CA ARG A 212 12.53 10.15 -4.82
C ARG A 212 13.84 10.21 -4.04
N VAL A 213 14.67 9.18 -4.17
CA VAL A 213 16.07 9.20 -3.79
C VAL A 213 16.92 8.93 -5.03
N THR A 214 17.88 9.80 -5.29
CA THR A 214 18.83 9.70 -6.41
C THR A 214 20.02 8.79 -6.03
N PRO A 215 20.81 8.27 -6.98
CA PRO A 215 21.95 7.41 -6.70
C PRO A 215 23.01 8.04 -5.78
N ASP A 216 23.13 9.36 -5.72
CA ASP A 216 23.98 10.11 -4.79
C ASP A 216 23.36 10.32 -3.40
N GLY A 217 22.16 9.74 -3.15
CA GLY A 217 21.49 9.77 -1.84
C GLY A 217 20.65 10.99 -1.55
N LYS A 218 20.45 11.90 -2.53
CA LYS A 218 19.56 13.07 -2.35
C LYS A 218 18.11 12.63 -2.33
N VAL A 219 17.41 12.88 -1.21
CA VAL A 219 15.97 12.67 -1.07
C VAL A 219 15.20 13.92 -1.45
N THR A 220 14.12 13.73 -2.19
CA THR A 220 13.20 14.81 -2.62
C THR A 220 11.76 14.36 -2.37
N LEU A 221 10.96 15.21 -1.71
CA LEU A 221 9.51 15.03 -1.61
C LEU A 221 8.89 15.44 -2.94
N LEU A 222 8.12 14.55 -3.56
CA LEU A 222 7.49 14.75 -4.86
C LEU A 222 6.00 15.08 -4.75
N SER A 223 5.30 14.48 -3.79
CA SER A 223 3.90 14.76 -3.47
C SER A 223 3.63 14.55 -1.98
N ALA A 224 2.79 15.42 -1.40
CA ALA A 224 2.30 15.37 -0.03
C ALA A 224 0.75 15.40 0.03
N THR A 225 0.08 15.22 -1.09
CA THR A 225 -1.36 15.44 -1.26
C THR A 225 -2.19 14.17 -1.04
N LEU A 226 -1.55 13.00 -1.14
CA LEU A 226 -2.23 11.71 -1.05
C LEU A 226 -2.48 11.29 0.40
N THR A 227 -3.67 10.77 0.66
CA THR A 227 -4.06 10.32 2.02
C THR A 227 -3.29 9.07 2.45
N PHE A 228 -3.23 8.05 1.59
CA PHE A 228 -2.56 6.77 1.83
C PHE A 228 -1.91 6.29 0.52
N PRO A 229 -0.80 6.90 0.08
CA PRO A 229 -0.05 6.41 -1.08
C PRO A 229 0.49 5.00 -0.78
N ASN A 230 0.36 4.09 -1.74
CA ASN A 230 0.71 2.68 -1.58
C ASN A 230 1.52 2.20 -2.81
N GLY A 231 1.02 1.28 -3.61
CA GLY A 231 1.71 0.78 -4.78
C GLY A 231 2.17 1.88 -5.75
N ILE A 232 3.32 1.69 -6.38
CA ILE A 232 3.94 2.68 -7.26
C ILE A 232 4.60 2.00 -8.45
N ALA A 233 4.37 2.49 -9.68
CA ALA A 233 5.02 2.01 -10.89
C ALA A 233 5.08 3.07 -12.00
N PHE A 234 6.08 2.95 -12.86
CA PHE A 234 6.20 3.77 -14.06
C PHE A 234 5.47 3.15 -15.26
N SER A 235 5.03 4.00 -16.20
CA SER A 235 4.73 3.58 -17.56
C SER A 235 6.00 3.02 -18.25
N PRO A 236 5.89 2.20 -19.32
CA PRO A 236 7.06 1.59 -19.96
C PRO A 236 8.07 2.63 -20.51
N ASP A 237 7.60 3.80 -20.90
CA ASP A 237 8.40 4.95 -21.37
C ASP A 237 8.86 5.88 -20.24
N GLU A 238 8.51 5.58 -19.00
CA GLU A 238 8.79 6.35 -17.77
C GLU A 238 8.29 7.81 -17.79
N LYS A 239 7.33 8.12 -18.66
CA LYS A 239 6.72 9.47 -18.69
C LYS A 239 5.58 9.64 -17.71
N LEU A 240 4.98 8.55 -17.25
CA LEU A 240 3.95 8.54 -16.22
C LEU A 240 4.43 7.77 -15.00
N LEU A 241 4.06 8.27 -13.82
CA LEU A 241 4.15 7.55 -12.56
C LEU A 241 2.74 7.32 -12.04
N TYR A 242 2.40 6.05 -11.81
CA TYR A 242 1.14 5.66 -11.18
C TYR A 242 1.36 5.41 -9.70
N VAL A 243 0.43 5.90 -8.87
CA VAL A 243 0.41 5.65 -7.42
C VAL A 243 -0.98 5.21 -7.01
N ALA A 244 -1.07 4.04 -6.38
CA ALA A 244 -2.29 3.57 -5.75
C ALA A 244 -2.54 4.34 -4.45
N VAL A 245 -3.79 4.67 -4.19
CA VAL A 245 -4.25 5.33 -2.97
C VAL A 245 -5.23 4.40 -2.25
N SER A 246 -4.81 3.87 -1.11
CA SER A 246 -5.59 2.89 -0.32
C SER A 246 -6.59 3.54 0.64
N ASP A 247 -7.05 4.76 0.36
CA ASP A 247 -8.07 5.42 1.17
C ASP A 247 -9.36 4.60 1.16
N GLY A 248 -9.74 4.08 2.32
CA GLY A 248 -10.93 3.23 2.48
C GLY A 248 -12.24 3.89 2.02
N ARG A 249 -12.30 5.22 1.90
CA ARG A 249 -13.47 5.95 1.39
C ARG A 249 -13.40 6.23 -0.10
N ALA A 250 -12.20 6.44 -0.63
CA ALA A 250 -11.96 6.86 -2.00
C ALA A 250 -10.72 6.15 -2.60
N PRO A 251 -10.72 4.80 -2.67
CA PRO A 251 -9.63 4.07 -3.30
C PRO A 251 -9.57 4.41 -4.78
N ARG A 252 -8.37 4.75 -5.23
CA ARG A 252 -8.13 5.15 -6.62
C ARG A 252 -6.67 4.95 -7.00
N ILE A 253 -6.38 5.05 -8.27
CA ILE A 253 -5.03 5.17 -8.79
C ILE A 253 -4.89 6.57 -9.35
N VAL A 254 -3.85 7.27 -8.95
CA VAL A 254 -3.47 8.57 -9.52
C VAL A 254 -2.33 8.40 -10.50
N ALA A 255 -2.26 9.28 -11.49
CA ALA A 255 -1.13 9.39 -12.40
C ALA A 255 -0.52 10.79 -12.33
N TYR A 256 0.80 10.81 -12.43
CA TYR A 256 1.62 12.03 -12.56
C TYR A 256 2.40 12.00 -13.85
N ASP A 257 2.61 13.17 -14.45
CA ASP A 257 3.59 13.35 -15.50
C ASP A 257 4.99 13.46 -14.88
N VAL A 258 5.93 12.65 -15.36
CA VAL A 258 7.34 12.68 -14.90
C VAL A 258 8.13 13.62 -15.76
N LYS A 259 8.64 14.70 -15.18
CA LYS A 259 9.47 15.67 -15.87
C LYS A 259 10.89 15.14 -16.14
N ALA A 260 11.61 15.83 -17.01
CA ALA A 260 12.98 15.47 -17.37
C ALA A 260 13.94 15.48 -16.16
N ASP A 261 13.71 16.36 -15.18
CA ASP A 261 14.46 16.45 -13.93
C ASP A 261 14.02 15.40 -12.87
N GLY A 262 13.03 14.55 -13.21
CA GLY A 262 12.48 13.53 -12.34
C GLY A 262 11.47 14.05 -11.31
N THR A 263 11.07 15.32 -11.35
CA THR A 263 9.95 15.82 -10.55
C THR A 263 8.61 15.45 -11.16
N LEU A 264 7.54 15.55 -10.38
CA LEU A 264 6.18 15.20 -10.80
C LEU A 264 5.35 16.44 -11.09
N ALA A 265 4.39 16.31 -12.00
CA ALA A 265 3.38 17.31 -12.30
C ALA A 265 2.04 16.65 -12.68
N GLY A 266 0.97 17.45 -12.75
CA GLY A 266 -0.30 17.04 -13.35
C GLY A 266 -0.97 15.89 -12.62
N GLU A 267 -1.01 15.92 -11.26
CA GLU A 267 -1.75 14.92 -10.48
C GLU A 267 -3.18 14.80 -11.00
N ARG A 268 -3.59 13.58 -11.34
CA ARG A 268 -4.94 13.28 -11.81
C ARG A 268 -5.36 11.87 -11.42
N THR A 269 -6.65 11.69 -11.17
CA THR A 269 -7.21 10.35 -11.01
C THR A 269 -7.12 9.64 -12.36
N PHE A 270 -6.38 8.54 -12.40
CA PHE A 270 -6.29 7.66 -13.56
C PHE A 270 -7.41 6.61 -13.55
N PHE A 271 -7.71 6.05 -12.38
CA PHE A 271 -8.74 5.05 -12.20
C PHE A 271 -9.42 5.22 -10.84
N ASP A 272 -10.75 5.35 -10.85
CA ASP A 272 -11.59 5.36 -9.65
C ASP A 272 -12.04 3.93 -9.35
N ALA A 273 -11.63 3.37 -8.20
CA ALA A 273 -12.00 2.02 -7.81
C ALA A 273 -13.31 1.94 -7.00
N VAL A 274 -13.90 3.07 -6.62
CA VAL A 274 -15.16 3.10 -5.84
C VAL A 274 -16.30 2.38 -6.56
N PRO A 275 -16.55 2.59 -7.87
CA PRO A 275 -17.62 1.89 -8.60
C PRO A 275 -17.40 0.38 -8.75
N HIS A 276 -16.18 -0.11 -8.49
CA HIS A 276 -15.80 -1.51 -8.66
C HIS A 276 -15.85 -2.32 -7.38
N ARG A 277 -16.33 -1.71 -6.28
CA ARG A 277 -16.63 -2.40 -5.02
C ARG A 277 -17.91 -3.19 -5.11
N GLY A 278 -18.04 -4.21 -4.27
CA GLY A 278 -19.27 -5.00 -4.19
C GLY A 278 -19.20 -6.06 -3.09
N PRO A 279 -20.30 -6.70 -2.76
CA PRO A 279 -20.34 -7.79 -1.81
C PRO A 279 -19.34 -8.89 -2.18
N GLY A 280 -18.52 -9.32 -1.23
CA GLY A 280 -17.51 -10.36 -1.43
C GLY A 280 -16.25 -9.91 -2.21
N LEU A 281 -16.18 -8.67 -2.68
CA LEU A 281 -14.98 -8.11 -3.31
C LEU A 281 -14.09 -7.47 -2.26
N LYS A 282 -13.23 -8.27 -1.65
CA LYS A 282 -12.30 -7.87 -0.60
C LYS A 282 -11.15 -7.02 -1.17
N GLY A 283 -10.49 -6.23 -0.32
CA GLY A 283 -9.29 -5.46 -0.67
C GLY A 283 -9.57 -4.02 -1.12
N SER A 284 -8.50 -3.29 -1.37
CA SER A 284 -8.48 -1.89 -1.81
C SER A 284 -7.37 -1.70 -2.85
N CYS A 285 -7.24 -0.50 -3.43
CA CYS A 285 -6.07 -0.19 -4.25
C CYS A 285 -4.81 -0.30 -3.39
N ASP A 286 -3.88 -1.18 -3.78
CA ASP A 286 -2.66 -1.50 -3.05
C ASP A 286 -1.48 -1.57 -4.03
N GLY A 287 -0.77 -2.68 -4.17
CA GLY A 287 0.33 -2.81 -5.10
C GLY A 287 -0.08 -2.79 -6.57
N LEU A 288 0.83 -2.41 -7.45
CA LEU A 288 0.58 -2.38 -8.91
C LEU A 288 1.85 -2.57 -9.73
N LYS A 289 1.68 -3.11 -10.93
CA LYS A 289 2.73 -3.25 -11.94
C LYS A 289 2.16 -2.91 -13.32
N VAL A 290 3.05 -2.71 -14.30
CA VAL A 290 2.69 -2.34 -15.68
C VAL A 290 3.23 -3.39 -16.63
N ASP A 291 2.50 -3.72 -17.69
CA ASP A 291 2.98 -4.57 -18.77
C ASP A 291 3.64 -3.75 -19.90
N ARG A 292 4.25 -4.42 -20.88
CA ARG A 292 4.92 -3.76 -22.02
C ARG A 292 3.99 -2.90 -22.87
N ALA A 293 2.70 -3.22 -22.89
CA ALA A 293 1.70 -2.47 -23.64
C ALA A 293 1.16 -1.26 -22.86
N GLY A 294 1.60 -1.09 -21.61
CA GLY A 294 1.16 -0.01 -20.73
C GLY A 294 -0.13 -0.32 -19.96
N ASN A 295 -0.65 -1.54 -20.00
CA ASN A 295 -1.77 -1.91 -19.16
C ASN A 295 -1.32 -1.97 -17.70
N LEU A 296 -2.16 -1.45 -16.82
CA LEU A 296 -1.93 -1.47 -15.38
C LEU A 296 -2.52 -2.75 -14.79
N TRP A 297 -1.72 -3.48 -14.02
CA TRP A 297 -2.09 -4.65 -13.25
C TRP A 297 -2.04 -4.24 -11.78
N ALA A 298 -3.16 -3.76 -11.28
CA ALA A 298 -3.25 -3.10 -9.99
C ALA A 298 -4.16 -3.87 -9.05
N THR A 299 -3.73 -4.11 -7.84
CA THR A 299 -4.62 -4.69 -6.85
C THR A 299 -5.73 -3.70 -6.48
N GLY A 300 -6.90 -4.23 -6.15
CA GLY A 300 -8.08 -3.45 -5.90
C GLY A 300 -9.22 -4.31 -5.35
N PRO A 301 -10.46 -3.81 -5.35
CA PRO A 301 -11.60 -4.60 -4.90
C PRO A 301 -11.73 -5.93 -5.65
N GLY A 302 -11.54 -7.04 -4.91
CA GLY A 302 -11.69 -8.41 -5.40
C GLY A 302 -10.43 -9.03 -6.02
N GLY A 303 -9.27 -8.37 -6.03
CA GLY A 303 -8.04 -8.96 -6.57
C GLY A 303 -7.24 -8.03 -7.47
N VAL A 304 -6.60 -8.54 -8.52
CA VAL A 304 -5.84 -7.72 -9.48
C VAL A 304 -6.78 -7.22 -10.59
N LEU A 305 -6.94 -5.92 -10.70
CA LEU A 305 -7.66 -5.21 -11.77
C LEU A 305 -6.70 -4.99 -12.93
N VAL A 306 -7.10 -5.40 -14.15
CA VAL A 306 -6.32 -5.15 -15.36
C VAL A 306 -6.96 -3.99 -16.10
N ILE A 307 -6.22 -2.88 -16.18
CA ILE A 307 -6.71 -1.59 -16.65
C ILE A 307 -5.91 -1.16 -17.87
N SER A 308 -6.59 -0.79 -18.95
CA SER A 308 -5.93 -0.33 -20.17
C SER A 308 -5.20 1.01 -19.96
N PRO A 309 -4.28 1.40 -20.86
CA PRO A 309 -3.64 2.74 -20.82
C PRO A 309 -4.65 3.91 -20.88
N ALA A 310 -5.86 3.66 -21.36
CA ALA A 310 -6.95 4.65 -21.39
C ALA A 310 -7.78 4.68 -20.08
N GLY A 311 -7.40 3.92 -19.04
CA GLY A 311 -8.13 3.87 -17.77
C GLY A 311 -9.38 2.97 -17.78
N LYS A 312 -9.57 2.13 -18.81
CA LYS A 312 -10.72 1.22 -18.89
C LYS A 312 -10.40 -0.12 -18.20
N LEU A 313 -11.28 -0.58 -17.31
CA LEU A 313 -11.20 -1.91 -16.71
C LEU A 313 -11.47 -2.99 -17.77
N LEU A 314 -10.50 -3.87 -17.99
CA LEU A 314 -10.57 -4.96 -18.96
C LEU A 314 -11.00 -6.28 -18.33
N GLY A 315 -10.51 -6.57 -17.14
CA GLY A 315 -10.80 -7.80 -16.40
C GLY A 315 -10.30 -7.75 -14.98
N ARG A 316 -10.57 -8.83 -14.23
CA ARG A 316 -10.13 -9.01 -12.84
C ARG A 316 -9.65 -10.42 -12.61
N ILE A 317 -8.50 -10.55 -11.96
CA ILE A 317 -8.02 -11.81 -11.38
C ILE A 317 -8.45 -11.81 -9.92
N ASN A 318 -9.61 -12.43 -9.65
CA ASN A 318 -10.20 -12.45 -8.32
C ASN A 318 -9.58 -13.60 -7.52
N THR A 319 -8.86 -13.25 -6.48
CA THR A 319 -8.13 -14.19 -5.61
C THR A 319 -8.98 -14.70 -4.45
N GLY A 320 -10.19 -14.13 -4.23
CA GLY A 320 -11.05 -14.42 -3.07
C GLY A 320 -10.57 -13.78 -1.77
N GLU A 321 -9.36 -13.25 -1.75
CA GLU A 321 -8.75 -12.62 -0.59
C GLU A 321 -8.36 -11.16 -0.86
N PRO A 322 -8.16 -10.33 0.18
CA PRO A 322 -7.50 -9.04 0.01
C PRO A 322 -6.15 -9.27 -0.64
N THR A 323 -5.90 -8.56 -1.72
CA THR A 323 -4.69 -8.76 -2.54
C THR A 323 -3.77 -7.58 -2.33
N GLY A 324 -2.58 -7.85 -1.77
CA GLY A 324 -1.60 -6.82 -1.46
C GLY A 324 -0.88 -6.31 -2.71
N ASN A 325 -0.19 -7.20 -3.44
CA ASN A 325 0.67 -6.76 -4.53
C ASN A 325 0.82 -7.84 -5.61
N CYS A 326 1.57 -7.54 -6.67
CA CYS A 326 1.92 -8.50 -7.72
C CYS A 326 3.31 -8.20 -8.31
N CYS A 327 3.90 -9.15 -9.00
CA CYS A 327 5.10 -8.94 -9.80
C CYS A 327 5.14 -9.85 -11.02
N TRP A 328 5.89 -9.44 -12.02
CA TRP A 328 6.23 -10.26 -13.15
C TRP A 328 7.43 -11.18 -12.84
N GLY A 329 7.41 -12.40 -13.35
CA GLY A 329 8.50 -13.34 -13.15
C GLY A 329 8.66 -14.34 -14.31
N ASP A 330 9.53 -15.32 -14.14
CA ASP A 330 9.97 -16.29 -15.15
C ASP A 330 10.58 -15.55 -16.37
N ASP A 331 9.98 -15.73 -17.54
CA ASP A 331 10.33 -15.01 -18.77
C ASP A 331 9.59 -13.65 -18.92
N GLY A 332 8.94 -13.19 -17.84
CA GLY A 332 8.13 -11.97 -17.81
C GLY A 332 6.65 -12.20 -18.10
N SER A 333 6.22 -13.40 -18.49
CA SER A 333 4.81 -13.70 -18.80
C SER A 333 4.03 -14.36 -17.66
N THR A 334 4.64 -14.53 -16.50
CA THR A 334 3.96 -15.01 -15.29
C THR A 334 3.73 -13.87 -14.33
N LEU A 335 2.48 -13.65 -13.93
CA LEU A 335 2.13 -12.73 -12.87
C LEU A 335 2.04 -13.51 -11.56
N TYR A 336 2.94 -13.22 -10.61
CA TYR A 336 2.87 -13.68 -9.23
C TYR A 336 2.10 -12.66 -8.40
N ILE A 337 1.25 -13.14 -7.51
CA ILE A 337 0.31 -12.29 -6.75
C ILE A 337 0.38 -12.71 -5.28
N THR A 338 0.56 -11.74 -4.39
CA THR A 338 0.45 -11.91 -2.95
C THR A 338 -0.98 -11.56 -2.52
N ALA A 339 -1.69 -12.53 -1.98
CA ALA A 339 -3.11 -12.45 -1.66
C ALA A 339 -3.35 -12.91 -0.21
N ASN A 340 -3.10 -12.01 0.75
CA ASN A 340 -3.28 -12.27 2.18
C ASN A 340 -2.49 -13.51 2.64
N TYR A 341 -3.17 -14.64 2.77
CA TYR A 341 -2.61 -15.92 3.23
C TYR A 341 -1.84 -16.68 2.15
N PHE A 342 -1.92 -16.25 0.89
CA PHE A 342 -1.51 -17.03 -0.28
C PHE A 342 -0.49 -16.31 -1.15
N LEU A 343 0.41 -17.10 -1.73
CA LEU A 343 1.12 -16.77 -2.96
C LEU A 343 0.45 -17.53 -4.10
N VAL A 344 0.05 -16.82 -5.15
CA VAL A 344 -0.57 -17.41 -6.33
C VAL A 344 0.09 -16.91 -7.61
N ARG A 345 -0.17 -17.58 -8.74
CA ARG A 345 0.28 -17.11 -10.06
C ARG A 345 -0.78 -17.27 -11.14
N VAL A 346 -0.64 -16.48 -12.19
CA VAL A 346 -1.39 -16.61 -13.45
C VAL A 346 -0.43 -16.49 -14.61
N LYS A 347 -0.51 -17.41 -15.57
CA LYS A 347 0.19 -17.29 -16.86
C LYS A 347 -0.56 -16.30 -17.74
N THR A 348 0.15 -15.37 -18.33
CA THR A 348 -0.39 -14.31 -19.19
C THR A 348 0.11 -14.41 -20.62
N LEU A 349 -0.53 -13.73 -21.55
CA LEU A 349 -0.14 -13.59 -22.95
C LEU A 349 0.67 -12.32 -23.21
N THR A 350 0.87 -11.49 -22.19
CA THR A 350 1.70 -10.29 -22.21
C THR A 350 2.93 -10.49 -21.33
N LYS A 351 3.84 -9.52 -21.33
CA LYS A 351 5.02 -9.50 -20.46
C LYS A 351 5.06 -8.20 -19.66
N GLY A 352 5.65 -8.28 -18.49
CA GLY A 352 5.91 -7.10 -17.66
C GLY A 352 6.79 -6.06 -18.36
N ALA A 353 6.58 -4.80 -18.04
CA ALA A 353 7.50 -3.73 -18.45
C ALA A 353 8.90 -4.01 -17.87
N GLY A 354 9.91 -3.91 -18.71
CA GLY A 354 11.29 -4.21 -18.29
C GLY A 354 11.76 -5.66 -18.50
N TRP A 355 10.93 -6.52 -19.15
CA TRP A 355 11.27 -7.91 -19.53
C TRP A 355 11.55 -8.05 -21.01
#